data_eafe6160d48b8adcde0063cd4842161c
#
_entry.id   eafe6160d48b8adcde0063cd4842161c
#
_cell.length_a   1.000
_cell.length_b   1.000
_cell.length_c   1.000
_cell.angle_alpha   90.00
_cell.angle_beta   90.00
_cell.angle_gamma   90.00
#
_symmetry.space_group_name_H-M   'P 1'
#
loop_
_entity.id
_entity.type
_entity.pdbx_description
1 polymer ?
#
loop_
_entity_poly.entity_id
_entity_poly.type
_entity_poly.pdbx_seq_one_letter_code
_entity_poly.pdbx_strand_id
1 'polypeptide(L)'
;MNTMIPGSDRTPTISFSDGVFSITGRSYMENSAEFYAPIKKLLENHQGMLHVEIGLDFLNTSSSKCLMDLLFIVDKKYVAGNDCKIKWSYKIDDEDMRDAAEEFRDLLKHVPMEFEEIDD
;
A
#
# COMPACT_ATOMS: atom_id res chain seq x y z
N MET A 1 7.41 -14.24 -9.54
CA MET A 1 7.17 -13.23 -10.59
C MET A 1 7.50 -11.85 -10.06
N ASN A 2 8.20 -11.06 -10.84
CA ASN A 2 8.62 -9.73 -10.43
C ASN A 2 7.98 -8.68 -11.33
N THR A 3 7.43 -7.65 -10.71
CA THR A 3 6.78 -6.56 -11.42
C THR A 3 7.34 -5.24 -10.91
N MET A 4 7.63 -4.33 -11.83
CA MET A 4 8.11 -2.99 -11.49
C MET A 4 7.40 -1.97 -12.37
N ILE A 5 6.75 -1.00 -11.74
CA ILE A 5 6.10 0.10 -12.44
C ILE A 5 6.77 1.38 -11.95
N PRO A 6 7.55 2.05 -12.81
CA PRO A 6 8.21 3.28 -12.39
C PRO A 6 7.20 4.40 -12.17
N GLY A 7 7.44 5.19 -11.15
CA GLY A 7 6.57 6.30 -10.81
C GLY A 7 6.82 7.55 -11.64
N SER A 8 5.96 8.53 -11.42
CA SER A 8 6.05 9.85 -12.04
C SER A 8 5.67 10.89 -11.00
N ASP A 9 5.48 12.15 -11.43
CA ASP A 9 5.05 13.21 -10.52
C ASP A 9 3.68 12.94 -9.88
N ARG A 10 2.85 12.12 -10.55
CA ARG A 10 1.49 11.86 -10.09
C ARG A 10 1.21 10.39 -9.77
N THR A 11 2.06 9.48 -10.21
CA THR A 11 1.85 8.05 -9.99
C THR A 11 2.96 7.47 -9.12
N PRO A 12 2.63 6.53 -8.24
CA PRO A 12 3.65 5.94 -7.37
C PRO A 12 4.52 4.93 -8.10
N THR A 13 5.67 4.65 -7.53
CA THR A 13 6.51 3.54 -7.96
C THR A 13 6.00 2.28 -7.29
N ILE A 14 5.72 1.27 -8.08
CA ILE A 14 5.21 -0.01 -7.60
C ILE A 14 6.25 -1.09 -7.86
N SER A 15 6.51 -1.90 -6.86
CA SER A 15 7.43 -3.05 -6.98
C SER A 15 6.76 -4.27 -6.35
N PHE A 16 6.81 -5.40 -7.03
CA PHE A 16 6.31 -6.65 -6.46
C PHE A 16 7.30 -7.76 -6.81
N SER A 17 7.95 -8.31 -5.80
CA SER A 17 9.00 -9.29 -5.97
C SER A 17 9.01 -10.23 -4.78
N ASP A 18 8.93 -11.54 -5.04
CA ASP A 18 9.06 -12.58 -4.02
C ASP A 18 8.14 -12.37 -2.81
N GLY A 19 6.90 -11.96 -3.07
CA GLY A 19 5.91 -11.75 -2.01
C GLY A 19 6.01 -10.42 -1.29
N VAL A 20 6.91 -9.53 -1.70
CA VAL A 20 7.03 -8.19 -1.13
C VAL A 20 6.47 -7.17 -2.12
N PHE A 21 5.41 -6.49 -1.72
CA PHE A 21 4.77 -5.44 -2.50
C PHE A 21 5.15 -4.09 -1.91
N SER A 22 5.69 -3.20 -2.74
CA SER A 22 6.14 -1.89 -2.30
C SER A 22 5.49 -0.79 -3.12
N ILE A 23 5.01 0.26 -2.46
CA ILE A 23 4.44 1.42 -3.12
C ILE A 23 5.03 2.68 -2.49
N THR A 24 5.72 3.48 -3.31
CA THR A 24 6.42 4.67 -2.83
C THR A 24 6.19 5.86 -3.75
N GLY A 25 6.44 7.05 -3.26
CA GLY A 25 6.35 8.29 -4.03
C GLY A 25 5.01 8.98 -3.85
N ARG A 26 4.36 9.33 -4.93
CA ARG A 26 3.14 10.13 -4.92
C ARG A 26 2.03 9.43 -5.68
N SER A 27 0.84 9.40 -5.10
CA SER A 27 -0.33 8.89 -5.78
C SER A 27 -1.37 10.01 -5.86
N TYR A 28 -1.34 10.71 -6.98
CA TYR A 28 -2.15 11.90 -7.24
C TYR A 28 -2.64 11.88 -8.68
N MET A 29 -3.73 11.16 -8.91
CA MET A 29 -4.27 11.04 -10.27
C MET A 29 -5.79 11.05 -10.23
N GLU A 30 -6.40 11.48 -11.33
CA GLU A 30 -7.86 11.54 -11.43
C GLU A 30 -8.46 10.16 -11.64
N ASN A 31 -7.80 9.32 -12.43
CA ASN A 31 -8.33 8.00 -12.76
C ASN A 31 -7.57 6.91 -12.00
N SER A 32 -7.66 6.97 -10.68
CA SER A 32 -6.97 6.01 -9.81
C SER A 32 -7.42 4.58 -10.02
N ALA A 33 -8.73 4.36 -10.23
CA ALA A 33 -9.27 3.02 -10.39
C ALA A 33 -8.62 2.29 -11.57
N GLU A 34 -8.41 2.98 -12.68
CA GLU A 34 -7.78 2.40 -13.86
C GLU A 34 -6.32 2.03 -13.58
N PHE A 35 -5.60 2.92 -12.91
CA PHE A 35 -4.20 2.66 -12.55
C PHE A 35 -4.07 1.46 -11.61
N TYR A 36 -4.93 1.37 -10.61
CA TYR A 36 -4.82 0.35 -9.57
C TYR A 36 -5.47 -0.99 -9.93
N ALA A 37 -6.32 -1.04 -10.95
CA ALA A 37 -7.02 -2.28 -11.31
C ALA A 37 -6.09 -3.46 -11.57
N PRO A 38 -5.03 -3.32 -12.40
CA PRO A 38 -4.12 -4.46 -12.62
C PRO A 38 -3.33 -4.82 -11.38
N ILE A 39 -3.03 -3.85 -10.53
CA ILE A 39 -2.30 -4.09 -9.28
C ILE A 39 -3.19 -4.88 -8.31
N LYS A 40 -4.46 -4.55 -8.24
CA LYS A 40 -5.42 -5.27 -7.43
C LYS A 40 -5.49 -6.74 -7.85
N LYS A 41 -5.56 -7.01 -9.16
CA LYS A 41 -5.56 -8.39 -9.67
C LYS A 41 -4.28 -9.12 -9.32
N LEU A 42 -3.15 -8.44 -9.41
CA LEU A 42 -1.87 -9.02 -9.07
C LEU A 42 -1.86 -9.51 -7.62
N LEU A 43 -2.34 -8.69 -6.70
CA LEU A 43 -2.42 -9.07 -5.29
C LEU A 43 -3.45 -10.15 -5.04
N GLU A 44 -4.61 -10.08 -5.69
CA GLU A 44 -5.65 -11.11 -5.54
C GLU A 44 -5.16 -12.48 -5.99
N ASN A 45 -4.39 -12.52 -7.06
CA ASN A 45 -3.90 -13.78 -7.63
C ASN A 45 -2.65 -14.33 -6.95
N HIS A 46 -1.98 -13.51 -6.16
CA HIS A 46 -0.77 -13.95 -5.46
C HIS A 46 -1.12 -14.97 -4.38
N GLN A 47 -0.28 -16.00 -4.25
CA GLN A 47 -0.44 -17.03 -3.20
C GLN A 47 0.78 -17.04 -2.30
N GLY A 48 0.55 -17.29 -1.01
CA GLY A 48 1.60 -17.39 -0.02
C GLY A 48 1.89 -16.06 0.69
N MET A 49 3.10 -15.90 1.15
CA MET A 49 3.53 -14.73 1.90
C MET A 49 3.28 -13.43 1.11
N LEU A 50 2.74 -12.43 1.80
CA LEU A 50 2.52 -11.11 1.20
C LEU A 50 2.83 -10.02 2.22
N HIS A 51 4.00 -9.41 2.07
CA HIS A 51 4.42 -8.30 2.91
C HIS A 51 4.32 -7.01 2.12
N VAL A 52 3.68 -5.99 2.69
CA VAL A 52 3.41 -4.73 2.02
C VAL A 52 4.20 -3.62 2.67
N GLU A 53 4.90 -2.85 1.85
CA GLU A 53 5.65 -1.68 2.31
C GLU A 53 5.11 -0.43 1.63
N ILE A 54 4.69 0.54 2.42
CA ILE A 54 4.11 1.79 1.93
C ILE A 54 5.00 2.95 2.38
N GLY A 55 5.41 3.78 1.42
CA GLY A 55 6.23 4.96 1.72
C GLY A 55 5.82 6.12 0.82
N LEU A 56 4.57 6.57 0.95
CA LEU A 56 4.01 7.61 0.10
C LEU A 56 4.24 9.01 0.68
N ASP A 57 4.62 9.95 -0.18
CA ASP A 57 4.75 11.36 0.18
C ASP A 57 3.45 12.11 -0.01
N PHE A 58 2.56 11.59 -0.85
CA PHE A 58 1.27 12.21 -1.12
C PHE A 58 0.26 11.18 -1.59
N LEU A 59 -0.99 11.36 -1.17
CA LEU A 59 -2.07 10.43 -1.46
C LEU A 59 -3.38 11.22 -1.55
N ASN A 60 -3.95 11.32 -2.77
CA ASN A 60 -5.22 12.02 -2.91
C ASN A 60 -6.40 11.11 -2.56
N THR A 61 -7.61 11.67 -2.49
CA THR A 61 -8.79 10.96 -2.04
C THR A 61 -9.10 9.72 -2.85
N SER A 62 -9.06 9.82 -4.18
CA SER A 62 -9.38 8.67 -5.04
C SER A 62 -8.32 7.58 -4.93
N SER A 63 -7.05 7.97 -4.83
CA SER A 63 -5.95 7.00 -4.60
C SER A 63 -6.08 6.33 -3.25
N SER A 64 -6.52 7.08 -2.24
CA SER A 64 -6.72 6.56 -0.89
C SER A 64 -7.74 5.42 -0.88
N LYS A 65 -8.85 5.59 -1.60
CA LYS A 65 -9.87 4.53 -1.72
C LYS A 65 -9.30 3.29 -2.40
N CYS A 66 -8.55 3.47 -3.46
CA CYS A 66 -7.94 2.34 -4.17
C CYS A 66 -6.91 1.62 -3.29
N LEU A 67 -6.09 2.37 -2.58
CA LEU A 67 -5.11 1.78 -1.66
C LEU A 67 -5.81 0.99 -0.56
N MET A 68 -6.91 1.51 -0.03
CA MET A 68 -7.69 0.80 0.99
C MET A 68 -8.19 -0.55 0.46
N ASP A 69 -8.66 -0.58 -0.79
CA ASP A 69 -9.10 -1.82 -1.42
C ASP A 69 -7.96 -2.84 -1.49
N LEU A 70 -6.74 -2.39 -1.83
CA LEU A 70 -5.58 -3.27 -1.85
C LEU A 70 -5.28 -3.83 -0.46
N LEU A 71 -5.34 -2.99 0.55
CA LEU A 71 -5.01 -3.41 1.92
C LEU A 71 -6.10 -4.34 2.49
N PHE A 72 -7.35 -4.19 2.09
CA PHE A 72 -8.40 -5.14 2.45
C PHE A 72 -8.12 -6.53 1.87
N ILE A 73 -7.54 -6.61 0.68
CA ILE A 73 -7.12 -7.89 0.10
C ILE A 73 -6.07 -8.54 0.99
N VAL A 74 -5.10 -7.75 1.44
CA VAL A 74 -4.04 -8.23 2.33
C VAL A 74 -4.64 -8.74 3.65
N ASP A 75 -5.59 -7.99 4.21
CA ASP A 75 -6.27 -8.37 5.45
C ASP A 75 -6.99 -9.71 5.30
N LYS A 76 -7.71 -9.91 4.19
CA LYS A 76 -8.41 -11.18 3.92
C LYS A 76 -7.43 -12.35 3.79
N LYS A 77 -6.30 -12.12 3.15
CA LYS A 77 -5.27 -13.17 3.00
C LYS A 77 -4.66 -13.53 4.36
N TYR A 78 -4.49 -12.55 5.22
CA TYR A 78 -4.01 -12.80 6.57
C TYR A 78 -4.99 -13.68 7.34
N VAL A 79 -6.28 -13.35 7.28
CA VAL A 79 -7.32 -14.13 7.94
C VAL A 79 -7.37 -15.56 7.40
N ALA A 80 -7.07 -15.73 6.11
CA ALA A 80 -7.03 -17.06 5.48
C ALA A 80 -5.80 -17.89 5.87
N GLY A 81 -4.89 -17.32 6.66
CA GLY A 81 -3.73 -18.06 7.19
C GLY A 81 -2.40 -17.76 6.53
N ASN A 82 -2.36 -16.82 5.60
CA ASN A 82 -1.10 -16.47 4.95
C ASN A 82 -0.27 -15.52 5.83
N ASP A 83 1.06 -15.58 5.65
CA ASP A 83 1.98 -14.69 6.34
C ASP A 83 1.91 -13.31 5.68
N CYS A 84 1.13 -12.42 6.28
CA CYS A 84 0.94 -11.06 5.78
C CYS A 84 1.27 -10.04 6.85
N LYS A 85 1.85 -8.93 6.42
CA LYS A 85 2.05 -7.77 7.29
C LYS A 85 2.16 -6.52 6.42
N ILE A 86 1.91 -5.37 7.05
CA ILE A 86 1.99 -4.07 6.38
C ILE A 86 2.95 -3.20 7.18
N LYS A 87 3.88 -2.56 6.49
CA LYS A 87 4.78 -1.59 7.09
C LYS A 87 4.55 -0.26 6.38
N TRP A 88 4.18 0.77 7.12
CA TRP A 88 3.93 2.10 6.57
C TRP A 88 4.96 3.08 7.11
N SER A 89 5.77 3.62 6.20
CA SER A 89 6.80 4.60 6.54
C SER A 89 6.31 5.99 6.17
N TYR A 90 6.56 6.96 7.03
CA TYR A 90 6.23 8.36 6.76
C TYR A 90 7.27 9.27 7.41
N LYS A 91 7.39 10.48 6.89
CA LYS A 91 8.35 11.44 7.44
C LYS A 91 7.86 11.94 8.79
N ILE A 92 8.79 12.11 9.70
CA ILE A 92 8.48 12.41 11.11
C ILE A 92 7.64 13.67 11.28
N ASP A 93 7.78 14.65 10.38
CA ASP A 93 7.02 15.90 10.43
C ASP A 93 5.80 15.91 9.49
N ASP A 94 5.49 14.80 8.84
CA ASP A 94 4.33 14.70 7.96
C ASP A 94 3.11 14.21 8.75
N GLU A 95 2.44 15.13 9.41
CA GLU A 95 1.28 14.80 10.24
C GLU A 95 0.11 14.26 9.43
N ASP A 96 -0.08 14.78 8.21
CA ASP A 96 -1.19 14.33 7.36
C ASP A 96 -1.02 12.86 6.96
N MET A 97 0.19 12.45 6.61
CA MET A 97 0.45 11.06 6.25
C MET A 97 0.35 10.14 7.46
N ARG A 98 0.81 10.60 8.62
CA ARG A 98 0.65 9.84 9.86
C ARG A 98 -0.82 9.61 10.19
N ASP A 99 -1.64 10.66 10.07
CA ASP A 99 -3.07 10.55 10.33
C ASP A 99 -3.75 9.59 9.34
N ALA A 100 -3.37 9.65 8.07
CA ALA A 100 -3.88 8.73 7.06
C ALA A 100 -3.53 7.29 7.40
N ALA A 101 -2.28 7.04 7.80
CA ALA A 101 -1.84 5.69 8.17
C ALA A 101 -2.61 5.16 9.38
N GLU A 102 -2.88 6.01 10.35
CA GLU A 102 -3.66 5.63 11.53
C GLU A 102 -5.11 5.28 11.16
N GLU A 103 -5.73 6.04 10.26
CA GLU A 103 -7.08 5.75 9.78
C GLU A 103 -7.13 4.39 9.08
N PHE A 104 -6.12 4.09 8.25
CA PHE A 104 -6.05 2.80 7.57
C PHE A 104 -5.92 1.66 8.59
N ARG A 105 -5.06 1.85 9.59
CA ARG A 105 -4.90 0.83 10.63
C ARG A 105 -6.20 0.57 11.37
N ASP A 106 -6.97 1.62 11.65
CA ASP A 106 -8.25 1.48 12.36
C ASP A 106 -9.28 0.71 11.53
N LEU A 107 -9.20 0.78 10.20
CA LEU A 107 -10.11 0.07 9.31
C LEU A 107 -9.71 -1.38 9.06
N LEU A 108 -8.42 -1.69 9.17
CA LEU A 108 -7.91 -3.05 8.99
C LEU A 108 -7.95 -3.78 10.33
N LYS A 109 -8.76 -4.82 10.41
CA LYS A 109 -9.08 -5.46 11.70
C LYS A 109 -8.15 -6.59 12.12
N HIS A 110 -7.38 -7.15 11.19
CA HIS A 110 -6.65 -8.40 11.47
C HIS A 110 -5.17 -8.33 11.13
N VAL A 111 -4.81 -7.89 9.93
CA VAL A 111 -3.42 -7.91 9.49
C VAL A 111 -2.54 -6.99 10.35
N PRO A 112 -1.36 -7.47 10.79
CA PRO A 112 -0.45 -6.62 11.55
C PRO A 112 0.04 -5.44 10.71
N MET A 113 0.05 -4.26 11.30
CA MET A 113 0.54 -3.05 10.64
C MET A 113 1.51 -2.33 11.57
N GLU A 114 2.74 -2.11 11.10
CA GLU A 114 3.74 -1.32 11.81
C GLU A 114 3.93 0.03 11.14
N PHE A 115 4.23 1.03 11.95
CA PHE A 115 4.57 2.35 11.47
C PHE A 115 6.06 2.60 11.68
N GLU A 116 6.68 3.29 10.72
CA GLU A 116 8.07 3.69 10.82
C GLU A 116 8.19 5.18 10.52
N GLU A 117 8.69 5.95 11.49
CA GLU A 117 8.95 7.37 11.28
C GLU A 117 10.34 7.52 10.68
N ILE A 118 10.44 8.32 9.62
CA ILE A 118 11.68 8.52 8.89
C ILE A 118 12.12 9.98 9.04
N ASP A 119 13.38 10.19 9.37
CA ASP A 119 13.99 11.52 9.36
C ASP A 119 14.31 11.92 7.92
N ASP A 120 14.17 13.19 7.63
CA ASP A 120 14.50 13.73 6.31
C ASP A 120 15.99 13.87 6.10
#